data_28f23ae288324357c597f8278aa836ea
#
_entry.id   28f23ae288324357c597f8278aa836ea
#
_cell.length_a   1.000
_cell.length_b   1.000
_cell.length_c   1.000
_cell.angle_alpha   90.00
_cell.angle_beta   90.00
_cell.angle_gamma   90.00
#
_symmetry.space_group_name_H-M   'P 1'
#
loop_
_entity.id
_entity.type
_entity.pdbx_description
1 polymer ?
#
loop_
_entity_poly.entity_id
_entity_poly.type
_entity_poly.pdbx_seq_one_letter_code
_entity_poly.pdbx_strand_id
1 'polypeptide(L)'
;MGSEMCIRDSIATVVPVETEEEALAFIESMRKKYWNATHNCFAYAIGERQEILRCSDDGEPSGTAGKPMLDVLIGEELHNVAVVVTRYFGGTLLGTGGLVRAYASATQAGLSASKIITKRFGFKLKITTDYTGLGKIQYILGEKKIKTLDSEYTDQVVLHILIPVSYTHLRAHETSLHL
;
A
#
# COMPACT_ATOMS: atom_id res chain seq x y z
N MET A 1 8.10 5.92 6.82
CA MET A 1 8.48 5.48 8.16
C MET A 1 7.83 4.12 8.40
N GLY A 2 8.62 3.07 8.67
CA GLY A 2 8.10 1.74 8.99
C GLY A 2 7.58 1.70 10.43
N SER A 3 6.61 0.83 10.70
CA SER A 3 6.14 0.55 12.05
C SER A 3 6.69 -0.78 12.54
N GLU A 4 7.02 -0.85 13.82
CA GLU A 4 7.52 -2.03 14.51
C GLU A 4 6.56 -2.40 15.65
N MET A 5 6.25 -3.68 15.78
CA MET A 5 5.44 -4.23 16.85
C MET A 5 6.08 -5.50 17.39
N CYS A 6 6.20 -5.60 18.70
CA CYS A 6 6.71 -6.79 19.39
C CYS A 6 5.54 -7.61 19.92
N ILE A 7 5.50 -8.91 19.57
CA ILE A 7 4.58 -9.87 20.14
C ILE A 7 5.41 -11.05 20.66
N ARG A 8 5.49 -11.20 21.98
CA ARG A 8 6.35 -12.17 22.65
C ARG A 8 7.80 -12.02 22.17
N ASP A 9 8.36 -13.07 21.53
CA ASP A 9 9.74 -13.11 21.05
C ASP A 9 9.87 -12.74 19.56
N SER A 10 8.85 -12.08 18.98
CA SER A 10 8.80 -11.72 17.57
C SER A 10 8.57 -10.22 17.37
N ILE A 11 9.30 -9.62 16.44
CA ILE A 11 9.19 -8.22 16.04
C ILE A 11 8.72 -8.16 14.59
N ALA A 12 7.56 -7.56 14.34
CA ALA A 12 7.08 -7.30 12.99
C ALA A 12 7.45 -5.88 12.57
N THR A 13 8.13 -5.74 11.45
CA THR A 13 8.46 -4.45 10.83
C THR A 13 7.79 -4.37 9.48
N VAL A 14 7.01 -3.30 9.25
CA VAL A 14 6.23 -3.08 8.03
C VAL A 14 6.67 -1.78 7.36
N VAL A 15 6.90 -1.83 6.05
CA VAL A 15 7.28 -0.65 5.25
C VAL A 15 6.52 -0.63 3.93
N PRO A 16 6.21 0.57 3.40
CA PRO A 16 5.76 0.70 2.02
C PRO A 16 6.94 0.48 1.07
N VAL A 17 6.71 -0.24 -0.04
CA VAL A 17 7.67 -0.47 -1.12
C VAL A 17 6.95 -0.40 -2.45
N GLU A 18 7.57 0.19 -3.46
CA GLU A 18 6.97 0.30 -4.80
C GLU A 18 7.65 -0.65 -5.80
N THR A 19 8.86 -1.11 -5.50
CA THR A 19 9.63 -2.02 -6.36
C THR A 19 10.18 -3.21 -5.58
N GLU A 20 10.55 -4.27 -6.31
CA GLU A 20 11.16 -5.46 -5.73
C GLU A 20 12.55 -5.16 -5.15
N GLU A 21 13.30 -4.24 -5.78
CA GLU A 21 14.61 -3.79 -5.30
C GLU A 21 14.50 -3.11 -3.92
N GLU A 22 13.48 -2.27 -3.72
CA GLU A 22 13.21 -1.64 -2.42
C GLU A 22 12.86 -2.67 -1.35
N ALA A 23 12.05 -3.67 -1.70
CA ALA A 23 11.70 -4.75 -0.80
C ALA A 23 12.93 -5.56 -0.39
N LEU A 24 13.79 -5.93 -1.34
CA LEU A 24 15.03 -6.66 -1.07
C LEU A 24 16.02 -5.84 -0.24
N ALA A 25 16.19 -4.55 -0.53
CA ALA A 25 17.02 -3.66 0.25
C ALA A 25 16.52 -3.53 1.70
N PHE A 26 15.20 -3.43 1.89
CA PHE A 26 14.59 -3.43 3.22
C PHE A 26 14.86 -4.74 3.97
N ILE A 27 14.62 -5.90 3.35
CA ILE A 27 14.87 -7.22 3.97
C ILE A 27 16.33 -7.33 4.40
N GLU A 28 17.27 -6.94 3.54
CA GLU A 28 18.69 -6.97 3.87
C GLU A 28 19.05 -6.02 5.02
N SER A 29 18.42 -4.85 5.09
CA SER A 29 18.58 -3.93 6.21
C SER A 29 18.12 -4.53 7.53
N MET A 30 17.00 -5.29 7.51
CA MET A 30 16.47 -5.97 8.70
C MET A 30 17.38 -7.14 9.13
N ARG A 31 17.92 -7.90 8.19
CA ARG A 31 18.92 -8.94 8.49
C ARG A 31 20.16 -8.37 9.15
N LYS A 32 20.63 -7.21 8.71
CA LYS A 32 21.76 -6.50 9.34
C LYS A 32 21.40 -5.96 10.71
N LYS A 33 20.24 -5.35 10.86
CA LYS A 33 19.76 -4.78 12.13
C LYS A 33 19.58 -5.86 13.20
N TYR A 34 19.01 -6.99 12.83
CA TYR A 34 18.72 -8.13 13.71
C TYR A 34 19.58 -9.35 13.37
N TRP A 35 20.87 -9.13 13.18
CA TRP A 35 21.83 -10.16 12.77
C TRP A 35 21.93 -11.34 13.75
N ASN A 36 21.58 -11.12 15.02
CA ASN A 36 21.58 -12.12 16.10
C ASN A 36 20.23 -12.84 16.26
N ALA A 37 19.23 -12.50 15.45
CA ALA A 37 17.97 -13.22 15.47
C ALA A 37 18.09 -14.60 14.82
N THR A 38 17.24 -15.52 15.26
CA THR A 38 17.23 -16.88 14.70
C THR A 38 16.67 -16.91 13.29
N HIS A 39 15.58 -16.12 13.05
CA HIS A 39 14.89 -16.06 11.77
C HIS A 39 14.42 -14.64 11.47
N ASN A 40 14.57 -14.22 10.22
CA ASN A 40 14.03 -12.97 9.65
C ASN A 40 13.13 -13.32 8.47
N CYS A 41 11.96 -13.88 8.77
CA CYS A 41 10.99 -14.27 7.76
C CYS A 41 10.37 -13.06 7.12
N PHE A 42 10.05 -13.12 5.82
CA PHE A 42 9.48 -11.98 5.12
C PHE A 42 8.34 -12.36 4.17
N ALA A 43 7.50 -11.40 3.89
CA ALA A 43 6.54 -11.42 2.79
C ALA A 43 6.41 -10.02 2.20
N TYR A 44 6.19 -9.92 0.89
CA TYR A 44 5.84 -8.68 0.23
C TYR A 44 4.85 -8.89 -0.91
N ALA A 45 4.05 -7.85 -1.13
CA ALA A 45 3.08 -7.75 -2.21
C ALA A 45 3.29 -6.41 -2.93
N ILE A 46 3.61 -6.45 -4.22
CA ILE A 46 3.93 -5.26 -5.03
C ILE A 46 3.05 -5.26 -6.28
N GLY A 47 2.71 -4.06 -6.74
CA GLY A 47 1.85 -3.81 -7.88
C GLY A 47 0.40 -3.61 -7.48
N GLU A 48 -0.36 -2.91 -8.32
CA GLU A 48 -1.74 -2.50 -8.02
C GLU A 48 -2.72 -3.66 -7.85
N ARG A 49 -2.40 -4.80 -8.45
CA ARG A 49 -3.18 -6.06 -8.38
C ARG A 49 -2.38 -7.17 -7.72
N GLN A 50 -1.37 -6.81 -6.91
CA GLN A 50 -0.49 -7.79 -6.27
C GLN A 50 0.23 -8.69 -7.30
N GLU A 51 0.74 -8.10 -8.40
CA GLU A 51 1.38 -8.84 -9.50
C GLU A 51 2.65 -9.57 -9.05
N ILE A 52 3.35 -9.03 -8.06
CA ILE A 52 4.55 -9.63 -7.48
C ILE A 52 4.27 -10.01 -6.03
N LEU A 53 4.22 -11.30 -5.77
CA LEU A 53 4.06 -11.87 -4.44
C LEU A 53 5.27 -12.76 -4.12
N ARG A 54 5.96 -12.50 -3.01
CA ARG A 54 7.10 -13.30 -2.55
C ARG A 54 7.06 -13.46 -1.05
N CYS A 55 7.58 -14.56 -0.57
CA CYS A 55 7.76 -14.83 0.85
C CYS A 55 8.91 -15.81 1.09
N SER A 56 9.41 -15.82 2.33
CA SER A 56 10.47 -16.74 2.77
C SER A 56 10.30 -17.11 4.24
N ASP A 57 10.53 -18.36 4.53
CA ASP A 57 10.50 -18.90 5.88
C ASP A 57 11.85 -18.70 6.63
N ASP A 58 12.92 -18.28 5.94
CA ASP A 58 14.25 -17.98 6.51
C ASP A 58 14.73 -19.03 7.53
N GLY A 59 14.61 -20.32 7.18
CA GLY A 59 15.04 -21.44 8.03
C GLY A 59 13.98 -21.97 9.00
N GLU A 60 12.79 -21.37 9.11
CA GLU A 60 11.65 -22.01 9.76
C GLU A 60 11.13 -23.20 8.91
N PRO A 61 10.38 -24.14 9.49
CA PRO A 61 9.79 -25.22 8.72
C PRO A 61 8.95 -24.69 7.54
N SER A 62 9.08 -25.34 6.39
CA SER A 62 8.46 -24.87 5.14
C SER A 62 6.97 -24.57 5.29
N GLY A 63 6.56 -23.36 4.86
CA GLY A 63 5.18 -22.91 4.88
C GLY A 63 4.65 -22.47 6.24
N THR A 64 5.49 -22.38 7.28
CA THR A 64 5.03 -22.02 8.63
C THR A 64 5.18 -20.54 8.97
N ALA A 65 5.94 -19.80 8.18
CA ALA A 65 6.23 -18.38 8.43
C ALA A 65 5.87 -17.49 7.23
N GLY A 66 6.60 -17.59 6.13
CA GLY A 66 6.44 -16.70 4.99
C GLY A 66 5.05 -16.79 4.34
N LYS A 67 4.55 -18.01 4.14
CA LYS A 67 3.21 -18.21 3.54
C LYS A 67 2.09 -17.62 4.39
N PRO A 68 2.00 -17.88 5.71
CA PRO A 68 1.00 -17.24 6.58
C PRO A 68 1.07 -15.71 6.59
N MET A 69 2.29 -15.13 6.53
CA MET A 69 2.47 -13.68 6.42
C MET A 69 1.89 -13.15 5.11
N LEU A 70 2.20 -13.83 3.99
CA LEU A 70 1.71 -13.46 2.67
C LEU A 70 0.18 -13.56 2.59
N ASP A 71 -0.41 -14.61 3.16
CA ASP A 71 -1.85 -14.81 3.19
C ASP A 71 -2.57 -13.68 3.95
N VAL A 72 -1.96 -13.12 5.00
CA VAL A 72 -2.47 -11.93 5.68
C VAL A 72 -2.46 -10.71 4.75
N LEU A 73 -1.36 -10.46 4.01
CA LEU A 73 -1.29 -9.34 3.07
C LEU A 73 -2.34 -9.44 1.96
N ILE A 74 -2.54 -10.64 1.43
CA ILE A 74 -3.54 -10.91 0.40
C ILE A 74 -4.96 -10.73 0.95
N GLY A 75 -5.24 -11.27 2.14
CA GLY A 75 -6.55 -11.18 2.77
C GLY A 75 -6.98 -9.76 3.14
N GLU A 76 -6.03 -8.90 3.48
CA GLU A 76 -6.25 -7.47 3.73
C GLU A 76 -6.20 -6.61 2.44
N GLU A 77 -6.10 -7.25 1.27
CA GLU A 77 -6.00 -6.59 -0.05
C GLU A 77 -4.89 -5.53 -0.13
N LEU A 78 -3.81 -5.72 0.65
CA LEU A 78 -2.70 -4.79 0.71
C LEU A 78 -1.74 -5.00 -0.46
N HIS A 79 -1.25 -3.90 -1.01
CA HIS A 79 -0.24 -3.90 -2.05
C HIS A 79 0.80 -2.81 -1.79
N ASN A 80 1.93 -2.92 -2.44
CA ASN A 80 3.08 -2.03 -2.25
C ASN A 80 3.55 -2.01 -0.80
N VAL A 81 3.68 -3.19 -0.20
CA VAL A 81 4.06 -3.40 1.19
C VAL A 81 5.02 -4.56 1.32
N ALA A 82 6.02 -4.40 2.19
CA ALA A 82 6.90 -5.47 2.66
C ALA A 82 6.84 -5.58 4.17
N VAL A 83 6.84 -6.82 4.66
CA VAL A 83 6.83 -7.15 6.09
C VAL A 83 7.97 -8.10 6.38
N VAL A 84 8.73 -7.82 7.43
CA VAL A 84 9.70 -8.74 8.02
C VAL A 84 9.26 -9.03 9.44
N VAL A 85 9.18 -10.32 9.78
CA VAL A 85 8.99 -10.78 11.15
C VAL A 85 10.28 -11.41 11.62
N THR A 86 10.94 -10.73 12.55
CA THR A 86 12.16 -11.16 13.21
C THR A 86 11.79 -11.96 14.45
N ARG A 87 12.28 -13.19 14.55
CA ARG A 87 12.00 -14.06 15.70
C ARG A 87 13.30 -14.48 16.39
N TYR A 88 13.28 -14.37 17.71
CA TYR A 88 14.26 -14.94 18.61
C TYR A 88 13.73 -16.23 19.20
N PHE A 89 14.55 -17.26 19.23
CA PHE A 89 14.14 -18.53 19.82
C PHE A 89 14.09 -18.43 21.35
N GLY A 90 12.89 -18.51 21.90
CA GLY A 90 12.65 -18.38 23.35
C GLY A 90 12.66 -19.71 24.12
N GLY A 91 13.21 -20.80 23.55
CA GLY A 91 13.30 -22.10 24.23
C GLY A 91 12.03 -22.96 24.19
N THR A 92 10.89 -22.42 23.78
CA THR A 92 9.62 -23.17 23.66
C THR A 92 9.33 -23.54 22.21
N LEU A 93 9.14 -24.84 21.95
CA LEU A 93 8.71 -25.32 20.64
C LEU A 93 7.22 -25.06 20.43
N LEU A 94 6.87 -24.23 19.45
CA LEU A 94 5.47 -23.88 19.14
C LEU A 94 4.76 -24.94 18.29
N GLY A 95 5.52 -25.83 17.63
CA GLY A 95 4.99 -26.71 16.59
C GLY A 95 4.55 -25.94 15.33
N THR A 96 4.30 -26.67 14.24
CA THR A 96 3.98 -26.06 12.92
C THR A 96 2.73 -25.19 12.99
N GLY A 97 1.64 -25.66 13.59
CA GLY A 97 0.41 -24.89 13.74
C GLY A 97 0.54 -23.67 14.67
N GLY A 98 1.43 -23.74 15.67
CA GLY A 98 1.77 -22.63 16.55
C GLY A 98 2.54 -21.54 15.81
N LEU A 99 3.53 -21.94 14.97
CA LEU A 99 4.31 -21.03 14.14
C LEU A 99 3.41 -20.27 13.14
N VAL A 100 2.55 -20.98 12.41
CA VAL A 100 1.59 -20.36 11.46
C VAL A 100 0.79 -19.27 12.14
N ARG A 101 0.21 -19.56 13.31
CA ARG A 101 -0.58 -18.56 14.08
C ARG A 101 0.28 -17.41 14.57
N ALA A 102 1.50 -17.69 15.04
CA ALA A 102 2.40 -16.66 15.55
C ALA A 102 2.82 -15.66 14.46
N TYR A 103 3.23 -16.16 13.28
CA TYR A 103 3.62 -15.31 12.17
C TYR A 103 2.45 -14.51 11.58
N ALA A 104 1.27 -15.13 11.42
CA ALA A 104 0.06 -14.42 11.00
C ALA A 104 -0.33 -13.32 12.00
N SER A 105 -0.36 -13.64 13.31
CA SER A 105 -0.66 -12.65 14.35
C SER A 105 0.35 -11.51 14.42
N ALA A 106 1.65 -11.82 14.31
CA ALA A 106 2.69 -10.79 14.30
C ALA A 106 2.54 -9.85 13.10
N THR A 107 2.25 -10.39 11.91
CA THR A 107 1.98 -9.60 10.71
C THR A 107 0.77 -8.71 10.87
N GLN A 108 -0.38 -9.24 11.35
CA GLN A 108 -1.59 -8.46 11.61
C GLN A 108 -1.35 -7.34 12.63
N ALA A 109 -0.58 -7.61 13.69
CA ALA A 109 -0.24 -6.60 14.68
C ALA A 109 0.65 -5.49 14.09
N GLY A 110 1.66 -5.86 13.28
CA GLY A 110 2.48 -4.89 12.55
C GLY A 110 1.66 -4.00 11.62
N LEU A 111 0.72 -4.58 10.88
CA LEU A 111 -0.21 -3.83 10.01
C LEU A 111 -1.14 -2.92 10.82
N SER A 112 -1.68 -3.40 11.94
CA SER A 112 -2.56 -2.61 12.82
C SER A 112 -1.83 -1.42 13.46
N ALA A 113 -0.51 -1.54 13.70
CA ALA A 113 0.34 -0.45 14.16
C ALA A 113 0.74 0.52 13.05
N SER A 114 0.49 0.15 11.78
CA SER A 114 0.84 0.93 10.60
C SER A 114 -0.32 1.85 10.18
N LYS A 115 -0.01 2.95 9.51
CA LYS A 115 -1.03 3.78 8.86
C LYS A 115 -1.29 3.27 7.44
N ILE A 116 -2.34 2.48 7.27
CA ILE A 116 -2.80 2.04 5.96
C ILE A 116 -3.51 3.21 5.27
N ILE A 117 -3.14 3.49 4.02
CA ILE A 117 -3.76 4.54 3.19
C ILE A 117 -4.44 3.91 1.99
N THR A 118 -5.66 4.35 1.70
CA THR A 118 -6.35 3.97 0.46
C THR A 118 -5.95 4.95 -0.64
N LYS A 119 -5.19 4.46 -1.63
CA LYS A 119 -4.90 5.21 -2.86
C LYS A 119 -6.08 5.04 -3.82
N ARG A 120 -6.61 6.14 -4.35
CA ARG A 120 -7.66 6.12 -5.36
C ARG A 120 -7.08 6.57 -6.68
N PHE A 121 -7.31 5.78 -7.72
CA PHE A 121 -6.96 6.18 -9.08
C PHE A 121 -7.89 7.28 -9.56
N GLY A 122 -7.32 8.21 -10.30
CA GLY A 122 -8.05 9.30 -10.91
C GLY A 122 -7.30 9.90 -12.08
N PHE A 123 -8.02 10.58 -12.95
CA PHE A 123 -7.45 11.35 -14.05
C PHE A 123 -7.25 12.79 -13.62
N LYS A 124 -6.05 13.33 -13.86
CA LYS A 124 -5.82 14.77 -13.78
C LYS A 124 -6.32 15.39 -15.07
N LEU A 125 -7.28 16.29 -14.97
CA LEU A 125 -7.83 17.04 -16.10
C LEU A 125 -7.45 18.51 -15.96
N LYS A 126 -7.05 19.11 -17.08
CA LYS A 126 -6.85 20.54 -17.22
C LYS A 126 -8.08 21.13 -17.93
N ILE A 127 -8.78 22.04 -17.28
CA ILE A 127 -9.91 22.77 -17.83
C ILE A 127 -9.48 24.21 -18.03
N THR A 128 -9.60 24.71 -19.26
CA THR A 128 -9.37 26.12 -19.56
C THR A 128 -10.71 26.78 -19.85
N THR A 129 -11.01 27.88 -19.19
CA THR A 129 -12.26 28.64 -19.36
C THR A 129 -12.00 30.13 -19.25
N ASP A 130 -12.98 30.92 -19.68
CA ASP A 130 -13.05 32.34 -19.39
C ASP A 130 -13.60 32.60 -17.97
N TYR A 131 -13.55 33.83 -17.51
CA TYR A 131 -14.09 34.22 -16.21
C TYR A 131 -15.62 34.07 -16.12
N THR A 132 -16.32 34.08 -17.24
CA THR A 132 -17.80 33.94 -17.27
C THR A 132 -18.21 32.46 -17.09
N GLY A 133 -17.42 31.54 -17.63
CA GLY A 133 -17.61 30.08 -17.48
C GLY A 133 -17.22 29.52 -16.13
N LEU A 134 -16.30 30.21 -15.43
CA LEU A 134 -15.73 29.73 -14.17
C LEU A 134 -16.80 29.38 -13.13
N GLY A 135 -17.81 30.21 -12.94
CA GLY A 135 -18.87 29.98 -11.96
C GLY A 135 -19.66 28.69 -12.20
N LYS A 136 -19.97 28.40 -13.49
CA LYS A 136 -20.67 27.16 -13.87
C LYS A 136 -19.81 25.93 -13.59
N ILE A 137 -18.52 26.00 -13.93
CA ILE A 137 -17.58 24.90 -13.69
C ILE A 137 -17.42 24.64 -12.20
N GLN A 138 -17.20 25.68 -11.39
CA GLN A 138 -17.09 25.57 -9.93
C GLN A 138 -18.36 24.97 -9.30
N TYR A 139 -19.54 25.35 -9.78
CA TYR A 139 -20.81 24.78 -9.34
C TYR A 139 -20.86 23.27 -9.61
N ILE A 140 -20.52 22.84 -10.85
CA ILE A 140 -20.52 21.42 -11.23
C ILE A 140 -19.50 20.64 -10.42
N LEU A 141 -18.30 21.19 -10.22
CA LEU A 141 -17.24 20.54 -9.42
C LEU A 141 -17.70 20.36 -7.97
N GLY A 142 -18.37 21.38 -7.39
CA GLY A 142 -18.94 21.33 -6.05
C GLY A 142 -20.05 20.28 -5.92
N GLU A 143 -21.00 20.25 -6.86
CA GLU A 143 -22.09 19.25 -6.90
C GLU A 143 -21.55 17.81 -6.98
N LYS A 144 -20.54 17.60 -7.83
CA LYS A 144 -19.91 16.28 -8.03
C LYS A 144 -18.84 15.96 -6.99
N LYS A 145 -18.55 16.85 -6.04
CA LYS A 145 -17.49 16.71 -5.03
C LYS A 145 -16.12 16.41 -5.65
N ILE A 146 -15.85 16.98 -6.83
CA ILE A 146 -14.58 16.84 -7.53
C ILE A 146 -13.59 17.85 -6.93
N LYS A 147 -12.41 17.36 -6.53
CA LYS A 147 -11.41 18.20 -5.91
C LYS A 147 -10.61 18.97 -6.97
N THR A 148 -10.55 20.29 -6.86
CA THR A 148 -9.59 21.12 -7.58
C THR A 148 -8.21 20.96 -6.91
N LEU A 149 -7.19 20.63 -7.70
CA LEU A 149 -5.82 20.47 -7.23
C LEU A 149 -5.09 21.80 -7.23
N ASP A 150 -5.28 22.57 -8.32
CA ASP A 150 -4.63 23.86 -8.53
C ASP A 150 -5.47 24.72 -9.47
N SER A 151 -5.27 26.03 -9.43
CA SER A 151 -5.97 27.01 -10.30
C SER A 151 -5.05 28.17 -10.64
N GLU A 152 -4.92 28.44 -11.95
CA GLU A 152 -4.14 29.55 -12.48
C GLU A 152 -5.09 30.59 -13.08
N TYR A 153 -4.85 31.86 -12.77
CA TYR A 153 -5.67 32.99 -13.21
C TYR A 153 -4.78 33.94 -14.03
N THR A 154 -5.02 33.92 -15.35
CA THR A 154 -4.37 34.81 -16.32
C THR A 154 -5.46 35.49 -17.16
N ASP A 155 -5.26 35.68 -18.45
CA ASP A 155 -6.33 36.10 -19.38
C ASP A 155 -7.46 35.05 -19.47
N GLN A 156 -7.12 33.82 -19.15
CA GLN A 156 -8.02 32.70 -19.01
C GLN A 156 -7.82 32.05 -17.63
N VAL A 157 -8.84 31.34 -17.18
CA VAL A 157 -8.75 30.54 -15.95
C VAL A 157 -8.43 29.10 -16.30
N VAL A 158 -7.38 28.54 -15.71
CA VAL A 158 -6.99 27.16 -15.85
C VAL A 158 -7.20 26.43 -14.53
N LEU A 159 -8.03 25.39 -14.55
CA LEU A 159 -8.30 24.55 -13.39
C LEU A 159 -7.67 23.16 -13.59
N HIS A 160 -6.88 22.71 -12.63
CA HIS A 160 -6.39 21.34 -12.56
C HIS A 160 -7.25 20.57 -11.56
N ILE A 161 -7.99 19.57 -12.05
CA ILE A 161 -8.92 18.78 -11.25
C ILE A 161 -8.52 17.32 -11.22
N LEU A 162 -8.92 16.59 -10.16
CA LEU A 162 -8.77 15.16 -10.04
C LEU A 162 -10.13 14.48 -10.13
N ILE A 163 -10.34 13.70 -11.19
CA ILE A 163 -11.58 12.92 -11.37
C ILE A 163 -11.29 11.47 -10.93
N PRO A 164 -11.91 10.96 -9.85
CA PRO A 164 -11.78 9.57 -9.44
C PRO A 164 -12.32 8.61 -10.52
N VAL A 165 -11.65 7.46 -10.70
CA VAL A 165 -12.04 6.44 -11.71
C VAL A 165 -13.49 5.93 -11.50
N SER A 166 -14.00 5.97 -10.28
CA SER A 166 -15.41 5.61 -9.99
C SER A 166 -16.45 6.43 -10.75
N TYR A 167 -16.06 7.58 -11.30
CA TYR A 167 -16.91 8.40 -12.18
C TYR A 167 -16.75 8.09 -13.68
N THR A 168 -15.81 7.19 -14.05
CA THR A 168 -15.50 6.87 -15.45
C THR A 168 -16.48 5.87 -16.09
N HIS A 169 -17.57 5.46 -15.42
CA HIS A 169 -18.71 4.80 -16.06
C HIS A 169 -19.57 5.73 -16.95
N LEU A 170 -19.20 6.99 -17.06
CA LEU A 170 -19.64 7.82 -18.15
C LEU A 170 -18.91 7.35 -19.40
N ARG A 171 -19.60 6.57 -20.25
CA ARG A 171 -19.16 6.27 -21.61
C ARG A 171 -18.57 7.56 -22.17
N ALA A 172 -17.33 7.52 -22.65
CA ALA A 172 -16.76 8.54 -23.49
C ALA A 172 -17.60 8.59 -24.78
N HIS A 173 -18.70 9.31 -24.75
CA HIS A 173 -19.21 9.93 -25.95
C HIS A 173 -18.24 11.08 -26.22
N GLU A 174 -17.41 10.90 -27.26
CA GLU A 174 -16.74 12.02 -27.91
C GLU A 174 -17.82 13.03 -28.33
N THR A 175 -18.09 13.95 -27.45
CA THR A 175 -18.79 15.16 -27.80
C THR A 175 -17.71 16.19 -28.03
N SER A 176 -17.27 16.30 -29.27
CA SER A 176 -16.62 17.49 -29.79
C SER A 176 -17.60 18.66 -29.54
N LEU A 177 -17.40 19.38 -28.47
CA LEU A 177 -18.04 20.67 -28.26
C LEU A 177 -17.28 21.73 -29.05
N HIS A 178 -17.66 21.90 -30.30
CA HIS A 178 -17.44 23.14 -30.99
C HIS A 178 -18.41 24.17 -30.39
N LEU A 179 -17.87 25.18 -29.74
CA LEU A 179 -18.47 26.50 -29.57
C LEU A 179 -17.75 27.48 -30.46
#